data_31342818c3500b9cd1414e6829a47f10
#
_entry.id   31342818c3500b9cd1414e6829a47f10
#
_cell.length_a   1.000
_cell.length_b   1.000
_cell.length_c   1.000
_cell.angle_alpha   90.00
_cell.angle_beta   90.00
_cell.angle_gamma   90.00
#
_symmetry.space_group_name_H-M   'P 1'
#
loop_
_entity.id
_entity.type
_entity.pdbx_description
1 polymer ?
#
loop_
_entity_poly.entity_id
_entity_poly.type
_entity_poly.pdbx_seq_one_letter_code
_entity_poly.pdbx_strand_id
1 'polypeptide(L)'
;MPHGYNGKILHVDLTAGTLTVETPPESFYRTYMGGSAMGLYYILKEMPAGVDPLAPENVLTIFTGVTTGASVSGQSRVNINAKSPISGAIGDSQGGGFFPAEMKFAGFDGVVVKGKSPKPVYLWIKDGVAALKDAAHLSGKVTGEAESALKQELGDEKVEVLQHGPAAEKGVLFSSALSMSNRNNGRTGMGLVMASKNLRAVVVRGAQKPTVADQKALAAINRLGPKWMPENPDMDGLGKYGTASVVMPQHSMGTLPTRNYNEGAFELAEEISGERLYDVYLKGAAEGKQDKQGRDTCYACVVRCKRVVELEGKYPVDEKYGGPEYETIGTFGSYCGVKDLAAISRANQVCNEYGVDTIACGATIAWAMECYEKGILSKDDTGGLELKFGDADARSEERRVGKECRSRW
;
A
#
# COMPACT_ATOMS: atom_id res chain seq x y z
N MET A 1 -16.90 -8.96 25.96
CA MET A 1 -15.97 -8.72 24.86
C MET A 1 -14.89 -7.79 25.35
N PRO A 2 -13.60 -8.06 25.13
CA PRO A 2 -12.52 -7.17 25.53
C PRO A 2 -12.59 -5.85 24.76
N HIS A 3 -12.11 -4.78 25.38
CA HIS A 3 -12.02 -3.48 24.72
C HIS A 3 -11.10 -3.52 23.47
N GLY A 4 -11.33 -2.65 22.50
CA GLY A 4 -10.58 -2.55 21.27
C GLY A 4 -11.08 -3.46 20.13
N TYR A 5 -12.10 -4.28 20.38
CA TYR A 5 -12.67 -5.20 19.41
C TYR A 5 -14.17 -4.98 19.22
N ASN A 6 -14.66 -5.31 18.01
CA ASN A 6 -16.08 -5.43 17.69
C ASN A 6 -16.62 -6.83 18.03
N GLY A 7 -15.73 -7.82 18.16
CA GLY A 7 -16.06 -9.20 18.42
C GLY A 7 -16.67 -9.94 17.23
N LYS A 8 -16.45 -9.46 16.02
CA LYS A 8 -17.03 -10.00 14.80
C LYS A 8 -15.98 -10.16 13.72
N ILE A 9 -15.97 -11.32 13.10
CA ILE A 9 -15.17 -11.64 11.92
C ILE A 9 -16.12 -12.02 10.80
N LEU A 10 -15.93 -11.40 9.62
CA LEU A 10 -16.76 -11.65 8.44
C LEU A 10 -16.09 -12.73 7.59
N HIS A 11 -16.79 -13.84 7.36
CA HIS A 11 -16.42 -14.86 6.39
C HIS A 11 -17.16 -14.65 5.08
N VAL A 12 -16.42 -14.61 3.98
CA VAL A 12 -16.92 -14.41 2.63
C VAL A 12 -16.52 -15.60 1.77
N ASP A 13 -17.50 -16.36 1.32
CA ASP A 13 -17.30 -17.36 0.27
C ASP A 13 -17.74 -16.79 -1.08
N LEU A 14 -16.76 -16.43 -1.91
CA LEU A 14 -17.02 -15.80 -3.20
C LEU A 14 -17.59 -16.79 -4.24
N THR A 15 -17.35 -18.10 -4.08
CA THR A 15 -17.90 -19.12 -4.99
C THR A 15 -19.40 -19.33 -4.71
N ALA A 16 -19.74 -19.44 -3.45
CA ALA A 16 -21.14 -19.60 -3.02
C ALA A 16 -21.91 -18.27 -2.98
N GLY A 17 -21.21 -17.13 -2.98
CA GLY A 17 -21.80 -15.81 -2.80
C GLY A 17 -22.35 -15.58 -1.39
N THR A 18 -21.85 -16.30 -0.38
CA THR A 18 -22.36 -16.25 1.00
C THR A 18 -21.48 -15.44 1.92
N LEU A 19 -22.14 -14.75 2.86
CA LEU A 19 -21.48 -13.97 3.91
C LEU A 19 -21.99 -14.45 5.27
N THR A 20 -21.07 -14.84 6.16
CA THR A 20 -21.39 -15.29 7.51
C THR A 20 -20.56 -14.54 8.54
N VAL A 21 -21.14 -14.31 9.73
CA VAL A 21 -20.46 -13.61 10.82
C VAL A 21 -20.09 -14.61 11.89
N GLU A 22 -18.80 -14.72 12.19
CA GLU A 22 -18.28 -15.46 13.34
C GLU A 22 -18.11 -14.50 14.53
N THR A 23 -18.46 -15.01 15.73
CA THR A 23 -18.27 -14.29 16.99
C THR A 23 -17.35 -15.10 17.90
N PRO A 24 -16.04 -15.00 17.73
CA PRO A 24 -15.09 -15.78 18.52
C PRO A 24 -15.16 -15.45 20.02
N PRO A 25 -14.83 -16.41 20.91
CA PRO A 25 -14.76 -16.14 22.35
C PRO A 25 -13.62 -15.18 22.69
N GLU A 26 -13.68 -14.56 23.87
CA GLU A 26 -12.65 -13.62 24.34
C GLU A 26 -11.24 -14.25 24.36
N SER A 27 -11.13 -15.53 24.68
CA SER A 27 -9.86 -16.26 24.67
C SER A 27 -9.16 -16.22 23.30
N PHE A 28 -9.90 -16.26 22.19
CA PHE A 28 -9.35 -16.11 20.85
C PHE A 28 -8.64 -14.76 20.67
N TYR A 29 -9.31 -13.68 21.05
CA TYR A 29 -8.75 -12.32 20.94
C TYR A 29 -7.54 -12.11 21.85
N ARG A 30 -7.53 -12.73 23.03
CA ARG A 30 -6.37 -12.68 23.96
C ARG A 30 -5.18 -13.49 23.45
N THR A 31 -5.43 -14.55 22.69
CA THR A 31 -4.36 -15.40 22.11
C THR A 31 -3.73 -14.76 20.89
N TYR A 32 -4.54 -14.28 19.96
CA TYR A 32 -4.06 -13.83 18.64
C TYR A 32 -3.97 -12.30 18.50
N MET A 33 -4.55 -11.53 19.41
CA MET A 33 -4.53 -10.08 19.50
C MET A 33 -5.10 -9.32 18.29
N GLY A 34 -4.65 -9.56 17.05
CA GLY A 34 -5.11 -8.88 15.85
C GLY A 34 -4.12 -9.00 14.69
N GLY A 35 -4.41 -8.30 13.60
CA GLY A 35 -3.53 -8.21 12.45
C GLY A 35 -3.15 -9.58 11.88
N SER A 36 -1.88 -9.76 11.56
CA SER A 36 -1.35 -10.97 10.94
C SER A 36 -1.55 -12.21 11.79
N ALA A 37 -1.50 -12.12 13.12
CA ALA A 37 -1.67 -13.30 13.96
C ALA A 37 -3.08 -13.91 13.85
N MET A 38 -4.14 -13.08 13.79
CA MET A 38 -5.49 -13.55 13.49
C MET A 38 -5.62 -14.04 12.05
N GLY A 39 -5.02 -13.31 11.09
CA GLY A 39 -5.02 -13.71 9.69
C GLY A 39 -4.41 -15.09 9.48
N LEU A 40 -3.24 -15.32 10.07
CA LEU A 40 -2.53 -16.60 9.99
C LEU A 40 -3.29 -17.76 10.65
N TYR A 41 -4.01 -17.50 11.74
CA TYR A 41 -4.87 -18.53 12.35
C TYR A 41 -5.87 -19.10 11.34
N TYR A 42 -6.57 -18.23 10.59
CA TYR A 42 -7.55 -18.68 9.59
C TYR A 42 -6.88 -19.32 8.38
N ILE A 43 -5.75 -18.80 7.93
CA ILE A 43 -4.98 -19.41 6.85
C ILE A 43 -4.57 -20.83 7.22
N LEU A 44 -3.98 -21.04 8.39
CA LEU A 44 -3.53 -22.36 8.84
C LEU A 44 -4.69 -23.33 9.11
N LYS A 45 -5.85 -22.80 9.54
CA LYS A 45 -7.05 -23.60 9.82
C LYS A 45 -7.79 -24.03 8.56
N GLU A 46 -7.85 -23.18 7.53
CA GLU A 46 -8.81 -23.33 6.44
C GLU A 46 -8.18 -23.54 5.06
N MET A 47 -6.90 -23.21 4.89
CA MET A 47 -6.21 -23.35 3.61
C MET A 47 -5.57 -24.73 3.47
N PRO A 48 -5.84 -25.47 2.38
CA PRO A 48 -5.19 -26.75 2.13
C PRO A 48 -3.66 -26.61 1.97
N ALA A 49 -2.91 -27.62 2.40
CA ALA A 49 -1.48 -27.66 2.15
C ALA A 49 -1.17 -27.73 0.64
N GLY A 50 -0.11 -27.06 0.20
CA GLY A 50 0.33 -27.10 -1.21
C GLY A 50 -0.53 -26.33 -2.19
N VAL A 51 -1.54 -25.55 -1.74
CA VAL A 51 -2.44 -24.79 -2.61
C VAL A 51 -1.67 -23.85 -3.55
N ASP A 52 -2.13 -23.71 -4.78
CA ASP A 52 -1.63 -22.68 -5.70
C ASP A 52 -2.01 -21.27 -5.18
N PRO A 53 -1.09 -20.30 -5.17
CA PRO A 53 -1.38 -18.94 -4.68
C PRO A 53 -2.54 -18.24 -5.38
N LEU A 54 -2.87 -18.60 -6.61
CA LEU A 54 -3.95 -18.00 -7.39
C LEU A 54 -5.23 -18.86 -7.43
N ALA A 55 -5.20 -20.02 -6.77
CA ALA A 55 -6.37 -20.89 -6.69
C ALA A 55 -7.48 -20.30 -5.79
N PRO A 56 -8.75 -20.65 -6.01
CA PRO A 56 -9.86 -20.27 -5.15
C PRO A 56 -9.67 -20.64 -3.67
N GLU A 57 -8.98 -21.75 -3.41
CA GLU A 57 -8.70 -22.31 -2.08
C GLU A 57 -7.65 -21.53 -1.30
N ASN A 58 -6.86 -20.64 -1.93
CA ASN A 58 -5.98 -19.73 -1.20
C ASN A 58 -6.84 -18.79 -0.33
N VAL A 59 -6.66 -18.84 0.97
CA VAL A 59 -7.42 -18.01 1.92
C VAL A 59 -6.78 -16.63 1.99
N LEU A 60 -7.57 -15.60 1.66
CA LEU A 60 -7.16 -14.21 1.82
C LEU A 60 -7.77 -13.65 3.10
N THR A 61 -6.95 -13.04 3.95
CA THR A 61 -7.42 -12.43 5.21
C THR A 61 -7.06 -10.96 5.27
N ILE A 62 -7.96 -10.15 5.83
CA ILE A 62 -7.81 -8.70 6.03
C ILE A 62 -8.16 -8.40 7.47
N PHE A 63 -7.18 -8.05 8.31
CA PHE A 63 -7.38 -7.86 9.74
C PHE A 63 -6.81 -6.54 10.24
N THR A 64 -7.49 -5.94 11.20
CA THR A 64 -7.03 -4.75 11.92
C THR A 64 -6.40 -5.12 13.28
N GLY A 65 -5.59 -4.22 13.83
CA GLY A 65 -5.02 -4.38 15.16
C GLY A 65 -6.01 -4.05 16.28
N VAL A 66 -5.69 -4.44 17.52
CA VAL A 66 -6.52 -4.17 18.71
C VAL A 66 -6.72 -2.66 18.96
N THR A 67 -5.68 -1.86 18.74
CA THR A 67 -5.72 -0.41 18.95
C THR A 67 -6.26 0.37 17.74
N THR A 68 -6.45 -0.29 16.59
CA THR A 68 -6.94 0.35 15.36
C THR A 68 -8.31 0.98 15.60
N GLY A 69 -8.46 2.25 15.21
CA GLY A 69 -9.68 3.03 15.41
C GLY A 69 -9.73 3.78 16.75
N ALA A 70 -8.82 3.53 17.69
CA ALA A 70 -8.70 4.35 18.90
C ALA A 70 -8.12 5.74 18.57
N SER A 71 -8.50 6.76 19.33
CA SER A 71 -8.01 8.13 19.15
C SER A 71 -6.62 8.30 19.77
N VAL A 72 -5.62 7.61 19.21
CA VAL A 72 -4.20 7.71 19.64
C VAL A 72 -3.30 7.59 18.41
N SER A 73 -2.14 8.26 18.45
CA SER A 73 -1.21 8.31 17.32
C SER A 73 -0.61 6.95 16.97
N GLY A 74 -0.38 6.68 15.68
CA GLY A 74 0.41 5.54 15.17
C GLY A 74 -0.33 4.20 15.10
N GLN A 75 -1.64 4.15 15.36
CA GLN A 75 -2.38 2.87 15.51
C GLN A 75 -3.12 2.39 14.25
N SER A 76 -3.32 3.24 13.25
CA SER A 76 -4.13 2.87 12.08
C SER A 76 -3.36 1.93 11.17
N ARG A 77 -3.66 0.63 11.27
CA ARG A 77 -2.99 -0.43 10.51
C ARG A 77 -3.97 -1.54 10.12
N VAL A 78 -3.86 -2.01 8.87
CA VAL A 78 -4.50 -3.21 8.35
C VAL A 78 -3.44 -4.16 7.81
N ASN A 79 -3.63 -5.45 8.03
CA ASN A 79 -2.82 -6.53 7.51
C ASN A 79 -3.62 -7.32 6.47
N ILE A 80 -2.99 -7.64 5.36
CA ILE A 80 -3.52 -8.54 4.33
C ILE A 80 -2.59 -9.75 4.27
N ASN A 81 -3.13 -10.94 4.46
CA ASN A 81 -2.35 -12.18 4.45
C ASN A 81 -2.99 -13.21 3.51
N ALA A 82 -2.15 -13.92 2.78
CA ALA A 82 -2.49 -15.08 1.95
C ALA A 82 -1.21 -15.84 1.58
N LYS A 83 -1.32 -16.96 0.87
CA LYS A 83 -0.14 -17.52 0.20
C LYS A 83 0.29 -16.58 -0.94
N SER A 84 1.56 -16.17 -0.90
CA SER A 84 2.13 -15.20 -1.83
C SER A 84 2.40 -15.81 -3.20
N PRO A 85 1.97 -15.18 -4.30
CA PRO A 85 2.30 -15.61 -5.66
C PRO A 85 3.77 -15.36 -6.04
N ILE A 86 4.49 -14.55 -5.24
CA ILE A 86 5.91 -14.23 -5.47
C ILE A 86 6.80 -15.27 -4.81
N SER A 87 6.56 -15.56 -3.52
CA SER A 87 7.45 -16.42 -2.72
C SER A 87 6.98 -17.86 -2.57
N GLY A 88 5.69 -18.13 -2.82
CA GLY A 88 5.06 -19.42 -2.49
C GLY A 88 4.90 -19.68 -0.99
N ALA A 89 5.37 -18.76 -0.14
CA ALA A 89 5.22 -18.78 1.31
C ALA A 89 4.06 -17.86 1.75
N ILE A 90 3.90 -17.65 3.07
CA ILE A 90 2.93 -16.68 3.60
C ILE A 90 3.34 -15.25 3.22
N GLY A 91 2.41 -14.55 2.60
CA GLY A 91 2.49 -13.12 2.39
C GLY A 91 1.87 -12.36 3.55
N ASP A 92 2.58 -11.34 4.04
CA ASP A 92 2.09 -10.37 5.01
C ASP A 92 2.33 -8.97 4.45
N SER A 93 1.26 -8.22 4.27
CA SER A 93 1.31 -6.89 3.68
C SER A 93 0.52 -5.91 4.53
N GLN A 94 1.16 -4.83 4.96
CA GLN A 94 0.60 -3.88 5.90
C GLN A 94 0.42 -2.49 5.29
N GLY A 95 -0.72 -1.86 5.56
CA GLY A 95 -1.04 -0.50 5.13
C GLY A 95 -1.61 0.34 6.27
N GLY A 96 -1.36 1.65 6.18
CA GLY A 96 -1.94 2.66 7.08
C GLY A 96 -3.13 3.38 6.44
N GLY A 97 -3.30 4.65 6.77
CA GLY A 97 -4.36 5.51 6.22
C GLY A 97 -5.61 5.57 7.08
N PHE A 98 -6.74 5.82 6.42
CA PHE A 98 -8.06 5.89 7.09
C PHE A 98 -8.83 4.57 6.96
N PHE A 99 -8.59 3.78 5.91
CA PHE A 99 -9.25 2.48 5.70
C PHE A 99 -9.20 1.56 6.93
N PRO A 100 -8.05 1.37 7.64
CA PRO A 100 -8.02 0.48 8.78
C PRO A 100 -8.99 0.89 9.90
N ALA A 101 -9.05 2.19 10.22
CA ALA A 101 -9.96 2.71 11.24
C ALA A 101 -11.41 2.59 10.78
N GLU A 102 -11.72 2.93 9.53
CA GLU A 102 -13.06 2.86 8.96
C GLU A 102 -13.58 1.41 8.87
N MET A 103 -12.69 0.44 8.57
CA MET A 103 -13.03 -0.98 8.63
C MET A 103 -13.46 -1.41 10.04
N LYS A 104 -12.74 -0.92 11.08
CA LYS A 104 -13.13 -1.16 12.46
C LYS A 104 -14.48 -0.50 12.78
N PHE A 105 -14.69 0.73 12.31
CA PHE A 105 -15.97 1.46 12.50
C PHE A 105 -17.13 0.82 11.73
N ALA A 106 -16.84 0.12 10.64
CA ALA A 106 -17.83 -0.66 9.89
C ALA A 106 -18.33 -1.90 10.66
N GLY A 107 -17.73 -2.21 11.83
CA GLY A 107 -18.26 -3.19 12.78
C GLY A 107 -17.60 -4.57 12.76
N PHE A 108 -16.44 -4.71 12.08
CA PHE A 108 -15.69 -5.97 12.00
C PHE A 108 -14.23 -5.79 12.41
N ASP A 109 -13.66 -6.82 13.03
CA ASP A 109 -12.23 -6.88 13.37
C ASP A 109 -11.40 -7.44 12.22
N GLY A 110 -12.02 -8.23 11.35
CA GLY A 110 -11.38 -8.82 10.18
C GLY A 110 -12.37 -9.43 9.19
N VAL A 111 -11.84 -9.74 8.02
CA VAL A 111 -12.52 -10.43 6.92
C VAL A 111 -11.67 -11.61 6.47
N VAL A 112 -12.32 -12.77 6.30
CA VAL A 112 -11.73 -13.99 5.76
C VAL A 112 -12.41 -14.29 4.44
N VAL A 113 -11.67 -14.33 3.34
CA VAL A 113 -12.20 -14.50 1.98
C VAL A 113 -11.72 -15.80 1.38
N LYS A 114 -12.66 -16.62 0.92
CA LYS A 114 -12.43 -17.88 0.20
C LYS A 114 -13.14 -17.89 -1.14
N GLY A 115 -12.76 -18.85 -1.97
CA GLY A 115 -13.41 -19.04 -3.26
C GLY A 115 -13.04 -17.99 -4.29
N LYS A 116 -13.79 -18.01 -5.40
CA LYS A 116 -13.66 -17.09 -6.52
C LYS A 116 -15.05 -16.73 -7.03
N SER A 117 -15.34 -15.46 -7.14
CA SER A 117 -16.59 -15.00 -7.75
C SER A 117 -16.60 -15.29 -9.27
N PRO A 118 -17.75 -15.68 -9.86
CA PRO A 118 -17.86 -15.90 -11.30
C PRO A 118 -17.66 -14.61 -12.12
N LYS A 119 -17.86 -13.45 -11.50
CA LYS A 119 -17.70 -12.12 -12.12
C LYS A 119 -17.02 -11.16 -11.14
N PRO A 120 -16.46 -10.02 -11.62
CA PRO A 120 -15.88 -9.02 -10.73
C PRO A 120 -16.91 -8.49 -9.72
N VAL A 121 -16.53 -8.51 -8.44
CA VAL A 121 -17.34 -7.98 -7.34
C VAL A 121 -16.50 -7.07 -6.45
N TYR A 122 -17.19 -6.20 -5.68
CA TYR A 122 -16.61 -5.59 -4.50
C TYR A 122 -17.41 -5.95 -3.24
N LEU A 123 -16.72 -6.04 -2.12
CA LEU A 123 -17.31 -6.27 -0.83
C LEU A 123 -17.65 -4.92 -0.20
N TRP A 124 -18.94 -4.63 -0.01
CA TRP A 124 -19.42 -3.44 0.68
C TRP A 124 -19.75 -3.76 2.13
N ILE A 125 -19.17 -3.02 3.08
CA ILE A 125 -19.41 -3.19 4.52
C ILE A 125 -19.80 -1.85 5.12
N LYS A 126 -20.97 -1.82 5.78
CA LYS A 126 -21.45 -0.62 6.47
C LYS A 126 -22.14 -0.98 7.79
N ASP A 127 -21.68 -0.43 8.91
CA ASP A 127 -22.31 -0.52 10.23
C ASP A 127 -22.74 -1.94 10.66
N GLY A 128 -21.91 -2.94 10.37
CA GLY A 128 -22.15 -4.34 10.70
C GLY A 128 -22.91 -5.15 9.66
N VAL A 129 -23.25 -4.53 8.53
CA VAL A 129 -23.91 -5.19 7.39
C VAL A 129 -22.94 -5.29 6.23
N ALA A 130 -22.87 -6.44 5.57
CA ALA A 130 -22.01 -6.68 4.42
C ALA A 130 -22.80 -7.21 3.22
N ALA A 131 -22.36 -6.84 2.01
CA ALA A 131 -22.93 -7.31 0.75
C ALA A 131 -21.86 -7.40 -0.35
N LEU A 132 -21.99 -8.38 -1.25
CA LEU A 132 -21.25 -8.42 -2.50
C LEU A 132 -22.01 -7.63 -3.56
N LYS A 133 -21.33 -6.72 -4.23
CA LYS A 133 -21.87 -5.89 -5.30
C LYS A 133 -21.07 -6.07 -6.59
N ASP A 134 -21.71 -5.83 -7.73
CA ASP A 134 -21.10 -5.90 -9.05
C ASP A 134 -19.98 -4.86 -9.20
N ALA A 135 -18.83 -5.27 -9.72
CA ALA A 135 -17.67 -4.41 -9.95
C ALA A 135 -17.23 -4.39 -11.42
N ALA A 136 -18.03 -4.89 -12.37
CA ALA A 136 -17.66 -4.96 -13.78
C ALA A 136 -17.30 -3.57 -14.35
N HIS A 137 -17.99 -2.51 -13.91
CA HIS A 137 -17.75 -1.12 -14.31
C HIS A 137 -16.41 -0.55 -13.84
N LEU A 138 -15.71 -1.23 -12.92
CA LEU A 138 -14.40 -0.84 -12.40
C LEU A 138 -13.24 -1.52 -13.12
N SER A 139 -13.50 -2.51 -13.99
CA SER A 139 -12.45 -3.25 -14.72
C SER A 139 -11.63 -2.31 -15.59
N GLY A 140 -10.31 -2.45 -15.52
CA GLY A 140 -9.34 -1.62 -16.25
C GLY A 140 -9.15 -0.19 -15.71
N LYS A 141 -9.98 0.28 -14.79
CA LYS A 141 -9.83 1.61 -14.19
C LYS A 141 -8.62 1.66 -13.27
N VAL A 142 -7.85 2.74 -13.36
CA VAL A 142 -6.80 3.02 -12.37
C VAL A 142 -7.40 3.30 -10.99
N THR A 143 -6.61 3.14 -9.95
CA THR A 143 -7.08 3.15 -8.56
C THR A 143 -7.84 4.42 -8.17
N GLY A 144 -7.35 5.60 -8.58
CA GLY A 144 -8.02 6.88 -8.30
C GLY A 144 -9.37 7.03 -9.00
N GLU A 145 -9.51 6.51 -10.23
CA GLU A 145 -10.78 6.51 -10.96
C GLU A 145 -11.79 5.53 -10.33
N ALA A 146 -11.33 4.33 -9.97
CA ALA A 146 -12.17 3.33 -9.34
C ALA A 146 -12.66 3.77 -7.96
N GLU A 147 -11.80 4.41 -7.15
CA GLU A 147 -12.18 4.98 -5.86
C GLU A 147 -13.23 6.08 -6.03
N SER A 148 -13.05 6.99 -6.99
CA SER A 148 -14.00 8.06 -7.29
C SER A 148 -15.36 7.49 -7.76
N ALA A 149 -15.34 6.47 -8.62
CA ALA A 149 -16.56 5.81 -9.09
C ALA A 149 -17.35 5.15 -7.93
N LEU A 150 -16.64 4.48 -7.00
CA LEU A 150 -17.27 3.87 -5.82
C LEU A 150 -17.86 4.91 -4.86
N LYS A 151 -17.18 6.03 -4.62
CA LYS A 151 -17.70 7.15 -3.82
C LYS A 151 -18.97 7.73 -4.44
N GLN A 152 -18.94 7.94 -5.74
CA GLN A 152 -20.11 8.43 -6.47
C GLN A 152 -21.28 7.43 -6.44
N GLU A 153 -21.04 6.14 -6.69
CA GLU A 153 -22.06 5.09 -6.65
C GLU A 153 -22.74 4.99 -5.28
N LEU A 154 -21.95 5.09 -4.20
CA LEU A 154 -22.45 4.96 -2.84
C LEU A 154 -22.99 6.28 -2.25
N GLY A 155 -22.78 7.41 -2.93
CA GLY A 155 -23.21 8.73 -2.49
C GLY A 155 -22.57 9.20 -1.18
N ASP A 156 -21.35 8.73 -0.88
CA ASP A 156 -20.65 9.08 0.36
C ASP A 156 -19.13 9.24 0.10
N GLU A 157 -18.65 10.47 0.15
CA GLU A 157 -17.23 10.82 -0.04
C GLU A 157 -16.31 10.26 1.09
N LYS A 158 -16.89 9.82 2.19
CA LYS A 158 -16.15 9.32 3.35
C LYS A 158 -15.99 7.79 3.36
N VAL A 159 -16.46 7.10 2.32
CA VAL A 159 -16.14 5.67 2.20
C VAL A 159 -14.65 5.49 1.97
N GLU A 160 -14.12 4.47 2.59
CA GLU A 160 -12.72 4.06 2.38
C GLU A 160 -12.66 2.79 1.54
N VAL A 161 -11.72 2.76 0.62
CA VAL A 161 -11.61 1.71 -0.39
C VAL A 161 -10.24 1.05 -0.30
N LEU A 162 -10.19 -0.25 -0.06
CA LEU A 162 -9.01 -1.10 -0.26
C LEU A 162 -9.20 -1.87 -1.57
N GLN A 163 -8.31 -1.69 -2.52
CA GLN A 163 -8.49 -2.19 -3.88
C GLN A 163 -7.17 -2.63 -4.52
N HIS A 164 -7.23 -3.48 -5.54
CA HIS A 164 -6.12 -3.66 -6.47
C HIS A 164 -6.26 -2.75 -7.68
N GLY A 165 -5.18 -2.55 -8.42
CA GLY A 165 -5.18 -1.81 -9.68
C GLY A 165 -5.24 -2.72 -10.91
N PRO A 166 -5.23 -2.13 -12.14
CA PRO A 166 -5.30 -2.89 -13.39
C PRO A 166 -4.10 -3.81 -13.63
N ALA A 167 -2.95 -3.59 -12.99
CA ALA A 167 -1.82 -4.51 -13.09
C ALA A 167 -2.15 -5.92 -12.58
N ALA A 168 -2.95 -6.02 -11.52
CA ALA A 168 -3.40 -7.31 -10.99
C ALA A 168 -4.32 -8.05 -11.97
N GLU A 169 -5.20 -7.34 -12.68
CA GLU A 169 -6.05 -7.91 -13.72
C GLU A 169 -5.23 -8.47 -14.90
N LYS A 170 -4.03 -7.95 -15.08
CA LYS A 170 -3.07 -8.41 -16.08
C LYS A 170 -2.11 -9.50 -15.58
N GLY A 171 -2.23 -9.93 -14.33
CA GLY A 171 -1.44 -11.01 -13.75
C GLY A 171 -0.02 -10.60 -13.34
N VAL A 172 0.23 -9.32 -13.07
CA VAL A 172 1.54 -8.87 -12.57
C VAL A 172 1.73 -9.40 -11.14
N LEU A 173 2.77 -10.21 -10.92
CA LEU A 173 3.00 -10.95 -9.67
C LEU A 173 3.12 -10.04 -8.45
N PHE A 174 3.79 -8.91 -8.57
CA PHE A 174 3.98 -7.93 -7.51
C PHE A 174 2.92 -6.83 -7.47
N SER A 175 1.70 -7.14 -7.96
CA SER A 175 0.55 -6.25 -7.78
C SER A 175 0.17 -6.15 -6.31
N SER A 176 -0.10 -4.93 -5.89
CA SER A 176 -0.41 -4.58 -4.51
C SER A 176 -1.90 -4.28 -4.30
N ALA A 177 -2.33 -4.31 -3.05
CA ALA A 177 -3.58 -3.72 -2.63
C ALA A 177 -3.31 -2.36 -1.98
N LEU A 178 -4.15 -1.36 -2.24
CA LEU A 178 -3.95 -0.02 -1.68
C LEU A 178 -5.26 0.67 -1.35
N SER A 179 -5.19 1.59 -0.40
CA SER A 179 -6.28 2.50 -0.04
C SER A 179 -5.88 3.96 -0.24
N MET A 180 -6.88 4.85 -0.32
CA MET A 180 -6.67 6.29 -0.50
C MET A 180 -5.78 6.60 -1.72
N SER A 181 -5.73 5.74 -2.72
CA SER A 181 -4.87 5.81 -3.90
C SER A 181 -3.36 6.01 -3.63
N ASN A 182 -2.91 5.99 -2.36
CA ASN A 182 -1.53 6.25 -1.94
C ASN A 182 -1.10 5.57 -0.62
N ARG A 183 -1.95 4.72 -0.03
CA ARG A 183 -1.62 3.91 1.15
C ARG A 183 -1.54 2.45 0.76
N ASN A 184 -0.34 2.01 0.47
CA ASN A 184 -0.09 0.75 -0.20
C ASN A 184 0.20 -0.39 0.79
N ASN A 185 -0.54 -1.50 0.67
CA ASN A 185 -0.15 -2.82 1.14
C ASN A 185 0.72 -3.44 0.05
N GLY A 186 1.99 -2.97 -0.07
CA GLY A 186 2.78 -3.03 -1.28
C GLY A 186 3.32 -4.41 -1.61
N ARG A 187 3.90 -5.08 -0.62
CA ARG A 187 4.70 -6.29 -0.81
C ARG A 187 3.85 -7.56 -0.93
N THR A 188 4.49 -8.65 -1.36
CA THR A 188 3.99 -10.05 -1.38
C THR A 188 2.88 -10.39 -2.38
N GLY A 189 2.44 -9.46 -3.25
CA GLY A 189 1.53 -9.76 -4.36
C GLY A 189 0.05 -9.91 -3.97
N MET A 190 -0.38 -9.30 -2.87
CA MET A 190 -1.76 -9.45 -2.36
C MET A 190 -2.81 -8.87 -3.31
N GLY A 191 -2.47 -7.86 -4.13
CA GLY A 191 -3.36 -7.36 -5.17
C GLY A 191 -3.70 -8.42 -6.22
N LEU A 192 -2.72 -9.23 -6.64
CA LEU A 192 -2.96 -10.31 -7.58
C LEU A 192 -3.83 -11.42 -6.95
N VAL A 193 -3.64 -11.72 -5.66
CA VAL A 193 -4.51 -12.67 -4.94
C VAL A 193 -5.95 -12.18 -4.90
N MET A 194 -6.19 -10.89 -4.66
CA MET A 194 -7.54 -10.30 -4.76
C MET A 194 -8.12 -10.47 -6.18
N ALA A 195 -7.34 -10.12 -7.21
CA ALA A 195 -7.77 -10.20 -8.60
C ALA A 195 -8.06 -11.65 -9.03
N SER A 196 -7.25 -12.64 -8.60
CA SER A 196 -7.48 -14.06 -8.91
C SER A 196 -8.83 -14.56 -8.39
N LYS A 197 -9.36 -13.92 -7.35
CA LYS A 197 -10.67 -14.19 -6.74
C LYS A 197 -11.82 -13.38 -7.38
N ASN A 198 -11.54 -12.53 -8.36
CA ASN A 198 -12.46 -11.52 -8.89
C ASN A 198 -12.98 -10.54 -7.81
N LEU A 199 -12.21 -10.32 -6.74
CA LEU A 199 -12.50 -9.34 -5.69
C LEU A 199 -11.80 -8.02 -6.02
N ARG A 200 -12.50 -7.07 -6.65
CA ARG A 200 -11.94 -5.80 -7.11
C ARG A 200 -11.60 -4.85 -5.97
N ALA A 201 -12.45 -4.84 -4.94
CA ALA A 201 -12.26 -3.96 -3.79
C ALA A 201 -12.99 -4.46 -2.54
N VAL A 202 -12.54 -3.98 -1.38
CA VAL A 202 -13.28 -3.97 -0.11
C VAL A 202 -13.55 -2.51 0.24
N VAL A 203 -14.83 -2.17 0.36
CA VAL A 203 -15.30 -0.79 0.59
C VAL A 203 -15.98 -0.73 1.95
N VAL A 204 -15.56 0.21 2.79
CA VAL A 204 -16.01 0.26 4.18
C VAL A 204 -16.51 1.64 4.56
N ARG A 205 -17.52 1.66 5.44
CA ARG A 205 -18.06 2.87 6.06
C ARG A 205 -18.70 2.52 7.40
N GLY A 206 -18.42 3.28 8.45
CA GLY A 206 -19.04 2.99 9.74
C GLY A 206 -18.96 4.10 10.77
N ALA A 207 -19.76 3.92 11.83
CA ALA A 207 -19.80 4.81 12.98
C ALA A 207 -19.48 4.10 14.32
N GLN A 208 -19.23 2.77 14.28
CA GLN A 208 -19.05 1.94 15.48
C GLN A 208 -17.59 2.01 15.98
N LYS A 209 -17.27 3.05 16.72
CA LYS A 209 -15.93 3.17 17.33
C LYS A 209 -15.68 2.05 18.34
N PRO A 210 -14.46 1.47 18.37
CA PRO A 210 -14.12 0.47 19.36
C PRO A 210 -14.18 1.05 20.79
N THR A 211 -14.63 0.23 21.73
CA THR A 211 -14.65 0.62 23.15
C THR A 211 -13.25 0.65 23.73
N VAL A 212 -13.01 1.51 24.69
CA VAL A 212 -11.75 1.64 25.44
C VAL A 212 -12.02 1.48 26.92
N ALA A 213 -11.08 0.88 27.65
CA ALA A 213 -11.22 0.64 29.08
C ALA A 213 -11.28 1.94 29.89
N ASP A 214 -10.44 2.91 29.54
CA ASP A 214 -10.36 4.23 30.20
C ASP A 214 -10.19 5.34 29.15
N GLN A 215 -11.27 6.04 28.87
CA GLN A 215 -11.30 7.16 27.92
C GLN A 215 -10.47 8.36 28.38
N LYS A 216 -10.37 8.59 29.69
CA LYS A 216 -9.61 9.73 30.26
C LYS A 216 -8.11 9.45 30.12
N ALA A 217 -7.68 8.23 30.44
CA ALA A 217 -6.29 7.81 30.27
C ALA A 217 -5.88 7.85 28.78
N LEU A 218 -6.73 7.33 27.89
CA LEU A 218 -6.47 7.40 26.45
C LEU A 218 -6.34 8.85 25.96
N ALA A 219 -7.23 9.74 26.38
CA ALA A 219 -7.17 11.16 26.00
C ALA A 219 -5.91 11.85 26.57
N ALA A 220 -5.46 11.46 27.77
CA ALA A 220 -4.21 11.97 28.35
C ALA A 220 -3.00 11.53 27.53
N ILE A 221 -2.92 10.25 27.15
CA ILE A 221 -1.86 9.70 26.29
C ILE A 221 -1.86 10.39 24.92
N ASN A 222 -3.03 10.58 24.31
CA ASN A 222 -3.12 11.22 23.00
C ASN A 222 -2.57 12.66 22.99
N ARG A 223 -2.72 13.40 24.09
CA ARG A 223 -2.18 14.76 24.24
C ARG A 223 -0.64 14.80 24.35
N LEU A 224 -0.01 13.70 24.71
CA LEU A 224 1.45 13.61 24.80
C LEU A 224 2.11 13.56 23.42
N GLY A 225 1.46 12.98 22.43
CA GLY A 225 2.01 12.85 21.07
C GLY A 225 2.46 14.20 20.47
N PRO A 226 1.58 15.22 20.36
CA PRO A 226 1.95 16.54 19.87
C PRO A 226 3.04 17.24 20.69
N LYS A 227 3.13 16.93 21.99
CA LYS A 227 4.16 17.50 22.88
C LYS A 227 5.52 16.83 22.66
N TRP A 228 5.56 15.51 22.63
CA TRP A 228 6.82 14.75 22.56
C TRP A 228 7.40 14.64 21.16
N MET A 229 6.56 14.73 20.11
CA MET A 229 7.04 14.58 18.75
C MET A 229 8.15 15.59 18.39
N PRO A 230 8.02 16.91 18.69
CA PRO A 230 9.09 17.87 18.42
C PRO A 230 10.32 17.71 19.32
N GLU A 231 10.16 17.06 20.50
CA GLU A 231 11.26 16.80 21.44
C GLU A 231 12.10 15.58 21.03
N ASN A 232 11.60 14.75 20.07
CA ASN A 232 12.30 13.58 19.55
C ASN A 232 12.77 13.84 18.13
N PRO A 233 14.10 13.98 17.89
CA PRO A 233 14.64 14.33 16.56
C PRO A 233 14.25 13.36 15.44
N ASP A 234 14.17 12.04 15.75
CA ASP A 234 13.81 11.03 14.77
C ASP A 234 12.34 11.18 14.35
N MET A 235 11.45 11.46 15.31
CA MET A 235 10.03 11.64 15.04
C MET A 235 9.76 12.98 14.33
N ASP A 236 10.48 14.04 14.69
CA ASP A 236 10.39 15.33 14.02
C ASP A 236 10.91 15.21 12.58
N GLY A 237 12.07 14.59 12.37
CA GLY A 237 12.62 14.29 11.05
C GLY A 237 11.67 13.44 10.20
N LEU A 238 11.09 12.38 10.78
CA LEU A 238 10.08 11.56 10.11
C LEU A 238 8.82 12.38 9.77
N GLY A 239 8.40 13.28 10.64
CA GLY A 239 7.29 14.19 10.40
C GLY A 239 7.58 15.16 9.25
N LYS A 240 8.76 15.75 9.25
CA LYS A 240 9.18 16.79 8.28
C LYS A 240 9.53 16.19 6.91
N TYR A 241 10.38 15.18 6.88
CA TYR A 241 10.92 14.64 5.63
C TYR A 241 10.27 13.31 5.21
N GLY A 242 9.40 12.72 6.05
CA GLY A 242 8.86 11.37 5.83
C GLY A 242 9.95 10.31 5.93
N THR A 243 9.70 9.13 5.37
CA THR A 243 10.69 8.06 5.29
C THR A 243 11.90 8.43 4.42
N ALA A 244 11.77 9.44 3.54
CA ALA A 244 12.87 9.94 2.73
C ALA A 244 14.04 10.51 3.57
N SER A 245 13.82 10.85 4.86
CA SER A 245 14.88 11.21 5.82
C SER A 245 15.98 10.17 5.93
N VAL A 246 15.72 8.93 5.53
CA VAL A 246 16.67 7.80 5.62
C VAL A 246 17.68 7.78 4.48
N VAL A 247 17.46 8.49 3.36
CA VAL A 247 18.34 8.48 2.18
C VAL A 247 19.78 8.86 2.54
N MET A 248 20.00 10.00 3.21
CA MET A 248 21.35 10.48 3.54
C MET A 248 22.05 9.61 4.61
N PRO A 249 21.39 9.17 5.69
CA PRO A 249 21.96 8.16 6.60
C PRO A 249 22.40 6.88 5.90
N GLN A 250 21.57 6.31 5.03
CA GLN A 250 21.92 5.08 4.28
C GLN A 250 23.11 5.31 3.34
N HIS A 251 23.16 6.47 2.65
CA HIS A 251 24.29 6.85 1.83
C HIS A 251 25.58 6.93 2.65
N SER A 252 25.54 7.61 3.79
CA SER A 252 26.71 7.80 4.66
C SER A 252 27.22 6.50 5.26
N MET A 253 26.32 5.53 5.51
CA MET A 253 26.68 4.20 6.01
C MET A 253 27.14 3.22 4.92
N GLY A 254 27.07 3.60 3.65
CA GLY A 254 27.37 2.69 2.53
C GLY A 254 26.33 1.61 2.31
N THR A 255 25.07 1.87 2.67
CA THR A 255 23.95 0.91 2.60
C THR A 255 22.79 1.40 1.71
N LEU A 256 22.96 2.53 1.01
CA LEU A 256 22.01 3.00 0.01
C LEU A 256 22.16 2.16 -1.27
N PRO A 257 21.17 1.33 -1.64
CA PRO A 257 21.28 0.49 -2.82
C PRO A 257 21.46 1.34 -4.07
N THR A 258 22.55 1.08 -4.82
CA THR A 258 22.96 1.89 -5.97
C THR A 258 23.30 0.97 -7.15
N ARG A 259 22.81 1.29 -8.35
CA ARG A 259 23.03 0.54 -9.61
C ARG A 259 22.90 -0.97 -9.42
N ASN A 260 21.68 -1.43 -9.10
CA ASN A 260 21.35 -2.84 -8.83
C ASN A 260 22.21 -3.48 -7.72
N TYR A 261 22.47 -2.74 -6.62
CA TYR A 261 23.32 -3.17 -5.49
C TYR A 261 24.80 -3.43 -5.84
N ASN A 262 25.29 -2.92 -6.96
CA ASN A 262 26.71 -2.95 -7.25
C ASN A 262 27.51 -2.02 -6.32
N GLU A 263 26.83 -1.00 -5.77
CA GLU A 263 27.39 -0.03 -4.85
C GLU A 263 26.42 0.24 -3.69
N GLY A 264 26.96 0.72 -2.56
CA GLY A 264 26.20 1.08 -1.36
C GLY A 264 26.14 2.59 -1.10
N ALA A 265 26.74 3.41 -1.96
CA ALA A 265 26.73 4.87 -1.88
C ALA A 265 26.44 5.45 -3.26
N PHE A 266 25.60 6.48 -3.31
CA PHE A 266 25.20 7.13 -4.55
C PHE A 266 25.77 8.54 -4.60
N GLU A 267 26.61 8.83 -5.57
CA GLU A 267 27.32 10.13 -5.71
C GLU A 267 26.38 11.34 -5.84
N LEU A 268 25.10 11.10 -6.19
CA LEU A 268 24.08 12.12 -6.35
C LEU A 268 22.97 11.98 -5.29
N ALA A 269 23.29 11.41 -4.11
CA ALA A 269 22.30 11.14 -3.06
C ALA A 269 21.59 12.42 -2.55
N GLU A 270 22.28 13.57 -2.53
CA GLU A 270 21.69 14.85 -2.14
C GLU A 270 20.55 15.26 -3.07
N GLU A 271 20.63 14.94 -4.37
CA GLU A 271 19.60 15.26 -5.35
C GLU A 271 18.30 14.48 -5.15
N ILE A 272 18.36 13.35 -4.42
CA ILE A 272 17.20 12.50 -4.09
C ILE A 272 16.91 12.45 -2.58
N SER A 273 17.50 13.35 -1.81
CA SER A 273 17.35 13.40 -0.35
C SER A 273 15.94 13.81 0.11
N GLY A 274 15.63 13.49 1.36
CA GLY A 274 14.37 13.91 1.99
C GLY A 274 14.26 15.43 2.14
N GLU A 275 15.39 16.08 2.38
CA GLU A 275 15.52 17.54 2.44
C GLU A 275 15.16 18.17 1.10
N ARG A 276 15.75 17.68 0.01
CA ARG A 276 15.45 18.18 -1.33
C ARG A 276 14.00 17.93 -1.73
N LEU A 277 13.45 16.77 -1.40
CA LEU A 277 12.03 16.48 -1.61
C LEU A 277 11.14 17.49 -0.88
N TYR A 278 11.46 17.80 0.39
CA TYR A 278 10.70 18.72 1.23
C TYR A 278 10.80 20.16 0.74
N ASP A 279 12.01 20.64 0.40
CA ASP A 279 12.26 22.04 0.08
C ASP A 279 11.81 22.43 -1.33
N VAL A 280 11.75 21.44 -2.26
CA VAL A 280 11.55 21.74 -3.70
C VAL A 280 10.29 21.09 -4.28
N TYR A 281 9.96 19.86 -3.87
CA TYR A 281 8.99 19.04 -4.59
C TYR A 281 7.67 18.79 -3.87
N LEU A 282 7.61 19.02 -2.55
CA LEU A 282 6.34 18.90 -1.85
C LEU A 282 5.35 19.97 -2.30
N LYS A 283 4.07 19.59 -2.34
CA LYS A 283 3.00 20.57 -2.59
C LYS A 283 3.12 21.77 -1.66
N GLY A 284 3.09 22.96 -2.24
CA GLY A 284 3.24 24.22 -1.52
C GLY A 284 4.67 24.62 -1.15
N ALA A 285 5.71 23.89 -1.61
CA ALA A 285 7.11 24.24 -1.33
C ALA A 285 7.49 25.60 -1.91
N ALA A 286 7.09 25.92 -3.14
CA ALA A 286 7.35 27.19 -3.79
C ALA A 286 6.80 28.41 -3.01
N GLU A 287 5.73 28.21 -2.21
CA GLU A 287 5.10 29.25 -1.41
C GLU A 287 5.46 29.16 0.08
N GLY A 288 6.36 28.28 0.49
CA GLY A 288 6.69 28.03 1.90
C GLY A 288 5.53 27.42 2.71
N LYS A 289 4.62 26.68 2.05
CA LYS A 289 3.42 26.09 2.66
C LYS A 289 3.47 24.56 2.75
N GLN A 290 4.61 23.95 2.47
CA GLN A 290 4.78 22.48 2.41
C GLN A 290 4.42 21.78 3.71
N ASP A 291 4.58 22.39 4.88
CA ASP A 291 4.13 21.83 6.15
C ASP A 291 2.62 21.61 6.24
N LYS A 292 1.85 22.46 5.57
CA LYS A 292 0.39 22.40 5.56
C LYS A 292 -0.15 21.54 4.43
N GLN A 293 0.43 21.66 3.22
CA GLN A 293 -0.10 21.08 1.99
C GLN A 293 0.65 19.83 1.55
N GLY A 294 1.96 19.74 1.82
CA GLY A 294 2.85 18.66 1.38
C GLY A 294 2.94 17.47 2.33
N ARG A 295 2.17 17.47 3.42
CA ARG A 295 2.21 16.43 4.46
C ARG A 295 0.81 15.90 4.74
N ASP A 296 0.63 14.58 4.61
CA ASP A 296 -0.62 13.89 4.88
C ASP A 296 -0.46 12.85 6.01
N THR A 297 -1.57 12.35 6.53
CA THR A 297 -1.59 11.54 7.75
C THR A 297 -2.44 10.28 7.64
N CYS A 298 -2.33 9.41 8.63
CA CYS A 298 -3.25 8.31 8.91
C CYS A 298 -4.23 8.73 10.01
N TYR A 299 -5.31 7.96 10.19
CA TYR A 299 -6.31 8.24 11.23
C TYR A 299 -5.67 8.48 12.61
N ALA A 300 -5.98 9.62 13.22
CA ALA A 300 -5.51 10.07 14.53
C ALA A 300 -3.98 10.16 14.72
N CYS A 301 -3.17 10.19 13.65
CA CYS A 301 -1.72 10.21 13.75
C CYS A 301 -1.17 11.65 13.69
N VAL A 302 -0.32 12.03 14.65
CA VAL A 302 0.30 13.35 14.72
C VAL A 302 1.55 13.49 13.84
N VAL A 303 2.17 12.38 13.43
CA VAL A 303 3.47 12.38 12.75
C VAL A 303 3.37 12.98 11.34
N ARG A 304 2.28 12.70 10.61
CA ARG A 304 2.08 13.22 9.25
C ARG A 304 3.25 12.89 8.31
N CYS A 305 3.70 11.64 8.34
CA CYS A 305 4.88 11.19 7.60
C CYS A 305 4.65 10.97 6.10
N LYS A 306 3.41 10.97 5.61
CA LYS A 306 3.14 10.80 4.17
C LYS A 306 3.40 12.10 3.41
N ARG A 307 4.13 11.98 2.31
CA ARG A 307 4.44 13.10 1.41
C ARG A 307 3.29 13.31 0.43
N VAL A 308 3.06 14.57 0.03
CA VAL A 308 2.17 14.95 -1.06
C VAL A 308 2.98 15.76 -2.06
N VAL A 309 3.00 15.29 -3.29
CA VAL A 309 3.69 15.94 -4.40
C VAL A 309 2.65 16.33 -5.45
N GLU A 310 2.76 17.54 -5.98
CA GLU A 310 1.97 18.05 -7.08
C GLU A 310 2.91 18.77 -8.06
N LEU A 311 3.02 18.26 -9.27
CA LEU A 311 3.95 18.79 -10.26
C LEU A 311 3.28 18.94 -11.62
N GLU A 312 3.72 19.95 -12.35
CA GLU A 312 3.43 20.17 -13.76
C GLU A 312 4.67 19.93 -14.63
N GLY A 313 4.55 20.03 -15.94
CA GLY A 313 5.66 19.94 -16.89
C GLY A 313 5.96 18.53 -17.38
N LYS A 314 7.26 18.17 -17.51
CA LYS A 314 7.69 16.91 -18.14
C LYS A 314 7.20 15.66 -17.38
N TYR A 315 7.19 15.71 -16.07
CA TYR A 315 6.77 14.61 -15.18
C TYR A 315 5.61 15.09 -14.28
N PRO A 316 4.39 15.19 -14.82
CA PRO A 316 3.26 15.69 -14.05
C PRO A 316 2.87 14.68 -12.96
N VAL A 317 2.57 15.19 -11.77
CA VAL A 317 2.15 14.40 -10.61
C VAL A 317 0.87 14.97 -10.02
N ASP A 318 -0.16 14.14 -9.91
CA ASP A 318 -1.42 14.44 -9.22
C ASP A 318 -1.27 14.13 -7.72
N GLU A 319 -1.57 15.11 -6.87
CA GLU A 319 -1.50 15.03 -5.42
C GLU A 319 -2.23 13.83 -4.81
N LYS A 320 -3.31 13.37 -5.46
CA LYS A 320 -4.09 12.19 -5.04
C LYS A 320 -3.23 10.94 -4.80
N TYR A 321 -2.17 10.78 -5.59
CA TYR A 321 -1.28 9.63 -5.49
C TYR A 321 -0.12 9.82 -4.52
N GLY A 322 -0.11 10.93 -3.76
CA GLY A 322 0.89 11.22 -2.74
C GLY A 322 2.27 11.50 -3.31
N GLY A 323 3.30 11.20 -2.53
CA GLY A 323 4.70 11.33 -2.90
C GLY A 323 5.49 10.07 -2.57
N PRO A 324 6.74 9.95 -3.08
CA PRO A 324 7.56 8.77 -2.89
C PRO A 324 8.01 8.61 -1.43
N GLU A 325 8.02 7.37 -0.97
CA GLU A 325 8.66 6.92 0.28
C GLU A 325 10.15 6.63 0.04
N TYR A 326 10.94 6.46 1.11
CA TYR A 326 12.36 6.07 1.01
C TYR A 326 12.59 4.90 0.04
N GLU A 327 11.84 3.84 0.20
CA GLU A 327 11.98 2.63 -0.64
C GLU A 327 11.71 2.92 -2.12
N THR A 328 10.74 3.79 -2.42
CA THR A 328 10.48 4.23 -3.80
C THR A 328 11.63 5.08 -4.34
N ILE A 329 12.15 6.01 -3.52
CA ILE A 329 13.31 6.84 -3.88
C ILE A 329 14.54 5.96 -4.09
N GLY A 330 14.80 5.01 -3.19
CA GLY A 330 15.89 4.06 -3.32
C GLY A 330 15.81 3.26 -4.61
N THR A 331 14.67 2.59 -4.87
CA THR A 331 14.54 1.67 -5.99
C THR A 331 14.43 2.35 -7.35
N PHE A 332 13.73 3.45 -7.46
CA PHE A 332 13.65 4.23 -8.70
C PHE A 332 14.74 5.31 -8.81
N GLY A 333 15.39 5.69 -7.73
CA GLY A 333 16.48 6.64 -7.70
C GLY A 333 17.84 5.95 -7.78
N SER A 334 18.55 5.82 -6.67
CA SER A 334 19.93 5.31 -6.62
C SER A 334 20.06 3.91 -7.23
N TYR A 335 19.12 3.01 -7.00
CA TYR A 335 19.16 1.65 -7.55
C TYR A 335 19.12 1.63 -9.08
N CYS A 336 18.43 2.57 -9.72
CA CYS A 336 18.43 2.81 -11.16
C CYS A 336 19.46 3.89 -11.60
N GLY A 337 20.24 4.47 -10.69
CA GLY A 337 21.22 5.54 -10.97
C GLY A 337 20.58 6.90 -11.28
N VAL A 338 19.30 7.12 -10.97
CA VAL A 338 18.55 8.32 -11.35
C VAL A 338 18.48 9.32 -10.21
N LYS A 339 18.77 10.60 -10.52
CA LYS A 339 18.77 11.72 -9.57
C LYS A 339 17.54 12.63 -9.63
N ASP A 340 16.65 12.42 -10.58
CA ASP A 340 15.51 13.31 -10.82
C ASP A 340 14.30 12.92 -9.95
N LEU A 341 14.06 13.69 -8.87
CA LEU A 341 12.93 13.48 -7.97
C LEU A 341 11.56 13.68 -8.63
N ALA A 342 11.46 14.51 -9.68
CA ALA A 342 10.21 14.64 -10.41
C ALA A 342 9.88 13.36 -11.17
N ALA A 343 10.87 12.76 -11.85
CA ALA A 343 10.72 11.48 -12.51
C ALA A 343 10.40 10.34 -11.51
N ILE A 344 11.08 10.32 -10.34
CA ILE A 344 10.81 9.35 -9.27
C ILE A 344 9.38 9.51 -8.72
N SER A 345 8.92 10.74 -8.52
CA SER A 345 7.56 11.04 -8.06
C SER A 345 6.51 10.61 -9.09
N ARG A 346 6.80 10.77 -10.39
CA ARG A 346 5.92 10.28 -11.47
C ARG A 346 5.86 8.75 -11.49
N ALA A 347 7.00 8.07 -11.32
CA ALA A 347 7.05 6.60 -11.20
C ALA A 347 6.23 6.10 -10.00
N ASN A 348 6.32 6.78 -8.84
CA ASN A 348 5.48 6.51 -7.67
C ASN A 348 3.99 6.61 -8.01
N GLN A 349 3.57 7.66 -8.71
CA GLN A 349 2.17 7.82 -9.14
C GLN A 349 1.74 6.66 -10.05
N VAL A 350 2.53 6.33 -11.08
CA VAL A 350 2.19 5.24 -12.03
C VAL A 350 2.03 3.92 -11.27
N CYS A 351 2.93 3.60 -10.34
CA CYS A 351 2.80 2.42 -9.51
C CYS A 351 1.51 2.43 -8.67
N ASN A 352 1.14 3.55 -8.10
CA ASN A 352 -0.10 3.70 -7.34
C ASN A 352 -1.35 3.64 -8.24
N GLU A 353 -1.33 4.27 -9.41
CA GLU A 353 -2.41 4.19 -10.42
C GLU A 353 -2.72 2.74 -10.81
N TYR A 354 -1.67 1.96 -11.07
CA TYR A 354 -1.80 0.59 -11.57
C TYR A 354 -1.85 -0.46 -10.45
N GLY A 355 -1.62 -0.07 -9.20
CA GLY A 355 -1.60 -0.98 -8.05
C GLY A 355 -0.38 -1.91 -8.08
N VAL A 356 0.82 -1.35 -8.12
CA VAL A 356 2.10 -2.07 -8.22
C VAL A 356 3.00 -1.72 -7.05
N ASP A 357 3.71 -2.72 -6.52
CA ASP A 357 4.77 -2.53 -5.52
C ASP A 357 5.94 -1.74 -6.12
N THR A 358 6.19 -0.53 -5.62
CA THR A 358 7.27 0.34 -6.09
C THR A 358 8.64 -0.28 -5.92
N ILE A 359 8.85 -1.06 -4.85
CA ILE A 359 10.13 -1.72 -4.55
C ILE A 359 10.42 -2.79 -5.60
N ALA A 360 9.48 -3.70 -5.82
CA ALA A 360 9.66 -4.77 -6.79
C ALA A 360 9.76 -4.22 -8.23
N CYS A 361 8.98 -3.20 -8.57
CA CYS A 361 9.02 -2.57 -9.89
C CYS A 361 10.38 -1.91 -10.16
N GLY A 362 10.85 -1.03 -9.26
CA GLY A 362 12.13 -0.36 -9.41
C GLY A 362 13.30 -1.33 -9.42
N ALA A 363 13.28 -2.37 -8.55
CA ALA A 363 14.32 -3.40 -8.53
C ALA A 363 14.36 -4.23 -9.83
N THR A 364 13.19 -4.56 -10.40
CA THR A 364 13.10 -5.28 -11.68
C THR A 364 13.69 -4.44 -12.83
N ILE A 365 13.42 -3.12 -12.83
CA ILE A 365 13.97 -2.20 -13.81
C ILE A 365 15.50 -2.10 -13.67
N ALA A 366 16.01 -1.95 -12.44
CA ALA A 366 17.45 -1.88 -12.19
C ALA A 366 18.18 -3.17 -12.62
N TRP A 367 17.58 -4.34 -12.35
CA TRP A 367 18.08 -5.61 -12.85
C TRP A 367 18.11 -5.66 -14.38
N ALA A 368 17.06 -5.19 -15.04
CA ALA A 368 17.02 -5.14 -16.50
C ALA A 368 18.07 -4.15 -17.08
N MET A 369 18.30 -3.02 -16.39
CA MET A 369 19.38 -2.08 -16.75
C MET A 369 20.76 -2.74 -16.66
N GLU A 370 21.05 -3.50 -15.61
CA GLU A 370 22.29 -4.26 -15.50
C GLU A 370 22.43 -5.33 -16.59
N CYS A 371 21.37 -6.06 -16.89
CA CYS A 371 21.36 -7.01 -18.00
C CYS A 371 21.65 -6.34 -19.36
N TYR A 372 21.11 -5.14 -19.56
CA TYR A 372 21.36 -4.35 -20.77
C TYR A 372 22.81 -3.87 -20.85
N GLU A 373 23.36 -3.34 -19.74
CA GLU A 373 24.75 -2.90 -19.65
C GLU A 373 25.75 -4.05 -19.90
N LYS A 374 25.42 -5.26 -19.43
CA LYS A 374 26.22 -6.48 -19.65
C LYS A 374 25.99 -7.14 -21.02
N GLY A 375 25.16 -6.55 -21.88
CA GLY A 375 24.84 -7.09 -23.21
C GLY A 375 24.01 -8.38 -23.22
N ILE A 376 23.36 -8.72 -22.10
CA ILE A 376 22.45 -9.85 -21.97
C ILE A 376 21.10 -9.50 -22.61
N LEU A 377 20.66 -8.24 -22.46
CA LEU A 377 19.51 -7.67 -23.14
C LEU A 377 19.97 -6.68 -24.21
N SER A 378 19.30 -6.72 -25.36
CA SER A 378 19.52 -5.81 -26.49
C SER A 378 18.35 -4.82 -26.64
N LYS A 379 18.45 -3.84 -27.54
CA LYS A 379 17.33 -2.98 -27.93
C LYS A 379 16.14 -3.77 -28.49
N ASP A 380 16.40 -4.87 -29.19
CA ASP A 380 15.33 -5.70 -29.75
C ASP A 380 14.53 -6.40 -28.64
N ASP A 381 15.21 -6.83 -27.56
CA ASP A 381 14.54 -7.44 -26.40
C ASP A 381 13.71 -6.43 -25.60
N THR A 382 14.05 -5.15 -25.65
CA THR A 382 13.41 -4.06 -24.90
C THR A 382 12.42 -3.24 -25.73
N GLY A 383 12.10 -3.69 -26.95
CA GLY A 383 11.19 -2.95 -27.85
C GLY A 383 11.74 -1.61 -28.31
N GLY A 384 13.07 -1.48 -28.43
CA GLY A 384 13.77 -0.30 -28.91
C GLY A 384 14.26 0.64 -27.79
N LEU A 385 14.04 0.32 -26.52
CA LEU A 385 14.50 1.13 -25.38
C LEU A 385 15.98 0.86 -25.05
N GLU A 386 16.71 1.92 -24.73
CA GLU A 386 18.05 1.83 -24.13
C GLU A 386 17.92 1.86 -22.62
N LEU A 387 18.09 0.72 -21.97
CA LEU A 387 17.99 0.62 -20.51
C LEU A 387 19.35 0.94 -19.87
N LYS A 388 19.69 2.23 -19.78
CA LYS A 388 20.95 2.69 -19.16
C LYS A 388 20.70 3.22 -17.74
N PHE A 389 21.60 2.90 -16.80
CA PHE A 389 21.60 3.53 -15.49
C PHE A 389 21.66 5.06 -15.63
N GLY A 390 20.84 5.77 -14.85
CA GLY A 390 20.75 7.23 -14.87
C GLY A 390 19.73 7.79 -15.87
N ASP A 391 19.21 6.99 -16.79
CA ASP A 391 18.19 7.43 -17.73
C ASP A 391 16.79 7.41 -17.08
N ALA A 392 16.28 8.60 -16.79
CA ALA A 392 14.95 8.76 -16.21
C ALA A 392 13.81 8.49 -17.22
N ASP A 393 14.05 8.63 -18.51
CA ASP A 393 13.03 8.44 -19.55
C ASP A 393 12.86 6.97 -19.96
N ALA A 394 13.88 6.14 -19.80
CA ALA A 394 13.78 4.69 -20.03
C ALA A 394 12.68 4.04 -19.17
N ARG A 395 12.21 4.70 -18.11
CA ARG A 395 11.13 4.28 -17.21
C ARG A 395 9.75 4.79 -17.60
N SER A 396 9.62 5.88 -18.34
CA SER A 396 8.32 6.44 -18.76
C SER A 396 7.56 5.51 -19.71
N GLU A 397 8.25 4.55 -20.30
CA GLU A 397 7.72 3.48 -21.13
C GLU A 397 7.30 2.20 -20.36
N GLU A 398 7.15 2.27 -19.02
CA GLU A 398 6.72 1.15 -18.14
C GLU A 398 5.49 0.39 -18.63
N ARG A 399 4.63 1.05 -19.43
CA ARG A 399 3.51 0.38 -20.12
C ARG A 399 3.95 -0.75 -21.04
N ARG A 400 5.17 -0.69 -21.60
CA ARG A 400 5.74 -1.72 -22.47
C ARG A 400 6.43 -2.82 -21.67
N VAL A 401 7.27 -2.48 -20.69
CA VAL A 401 7.98 -3.46 -19.86
C VAL A 401 7.00 -4.38 -19.13
N GLY A 402 5.93 -3.86 -18.55
CA GLY A 402 4.88 -4.66 -17.90
C GLY A 402 4.09 -5.57 -18.87
N LYS A 403 3.99 -5.22 -20.16
CA LYS A 403 3.36 -6.07 -21.18
C LYS A 403 4.27 -7.21 -21.65
N GLU A 404 5.57 -6.96 -21.75
CA GLU A 404 6.53 -7.88 -22.34
C GLU A 404 7.12 -8.87 -21.34
N CYS A 405 7.26 -8.49 -20.06
CA CYS A 405 7.59 -9.44 -18.99
C CYS A 405 6.57 -10.58 -18.85
N ARG A 406 5.33 -10.39 -19.35
CA ARG A 406 4.28 -11.41 -19.31
C ARG A 406 4.40 -12.51 -20.36
N SER A 407 5.10 -12.27 -21.47
CA SER A 407 5.17 -13.21 -22.59
C SER A 407 6.40 -14.13 -22.56
N ARG A 408 7.34 -13.92 -21.65
CA ARG A 408 8.64 -14.61 -21.63
C ARG A 408 9.07 -15.21 -20.28
N TRP A 409 8.23 -15.10 -19.21
CA TRP A 409 8.53 -15.68 -17.87
C TRP A 409 7.37 -16.51 -17.33
#